data_0a09d0ff74676aef07efeb129625d1c6
#
_entry.id   0a09d0ff74676aef07efeb129625d1c6
#
_cell.length_a   1.000
_cell.length_b   1.000
_cell.length_c   1.000
_cell.angle_alpha   90.00
_cell.angle_beta   90.00
_cell.angle_gamma   90.00
#
_symmetry.space_group_name_H-M   'P 1'
#
loop_
_entity.id
_entity.type
_entity.pdbx_description
1 polymer ?
#
loop_
_entity_poly.entity_id
_entity_poly.type
_entity_poly.pdbx_seq_one_letter_code
_entity_poly.pdbx_strand_id
1 'polypeptide(L)'
;MIINGKEVKQKLQEGIDLVANTVKPTLGPQAKTVILQGNPPVVINDGVTITKYISSKDPYVQMGVQMVQNLASKAQDNSGDGTTTACIIAQALVKGIKEQEFYNMRNLQKEFKEAEEIILASLYEQAKPILDDDILNVATIAANNDSKLGLLIQGAINKVGRDGVITVEESKSHMTNLTVRDGLEFDEGYLSHMMTNGEDGKTTFDNPVIFTSNLNIRHFQDILPLLELCARNKKPLVIICRGMEGTALSNVIMNVLQKTIEVVVVKAPNFGDAQLDELTDITAICGGKLFNEESKDDPSMATMDELGTADKIVVGKDNTIIVGGDGDADELKGKIL
;
A
#
# COMPACT_ATOMS: atom_id res chain seq x y z
N MET A 1 11.04 31.37 16.00
CA MET A 1 12.48 31.55 16.24
C MET A 1 13.21 30.91 15.05
N ILE A 2 14.17 31.59 14.44
CA ILE A 2 14.98 31.03 13.33
C ILE A 2 16.30 30.60 13.95
N ILE A 3 16.68 29.33 13.76
CA ILE A 3 18.00 28.81 14.14
C ILE A 3 18.78 28.46 12.87
N ASN A 4 20.11 28.50 12.94
CA ASN A 4 20.97 28.22 11.79
C ASN A 4 22.30 27.54 12.20
N GLY A 5 23.05 27.10 11.19
CA GLY A 5 24.42 26.62 11.36
C GLY A 5 24.52 25.37 12.25
N LYS A 6 25.41 25.39 13.23
CA LYS A 6 25.74 24.25 14.11
C LYS A 6 24.55 23.81 14.97
N GLU A 7 23.74 24.75 15.42
CA GLU A 7 22.59 24.47 16.28
C GLU A 7 21.53 23.65 15.54
N VAL A 8 21.23 23.98 14.27
CA VAL A 8 20.31 23.17 13.44
C VAL A 8 20.80 21.73 13.29
N LYS A 9 22.09 21.57 12.96
CA LYS A 9 22.69 20.24 12.80
C LYS A 9 22.60 19.42 14.10
N GLN A 10 22.81 20.06 15.24
CA GLN A 10 22.70 19.39 16.54
C GLN A 10 21.28 18.94 16.81
N LYS A 11 20.28 19.82 16.61
CA LYS A 11 18.86 19.48 16.84
C LYS A 11 18.35 18.38 15.94
N LEU A 12 18.70 18.42 14.65
CA LEU A 12 18.38 17.34 13.71
C LEU A 12 19.01 16.02 14.16
N GLN A 13 20.29 16.04 14.57
CA GLN A 13 20.97 14.86 15.08
C GLN A 13 20.29 14.29 16.34
N GLU A 14 19.89 15.14 17.28
CA GLU A 14 19.15 14.73 18.48
C GLU A 14 17.87 13.96 18.10
N GLY A 15 17.12 14.43 17.08
CA GLY A 15 15.93 13.76 16.58
C GLY A 15 16.23 12.41 15.92
N ILE A 16 17.26 12.34 15.07
CA ILE A 16 17.72 11.10 14.44
C ILE A 16 18.17 10.10 15.49
N ASP A 17 18.96 10.55 16.48
CA ASP A 17 19.45 9.69 17.56
C ASP A 17 18.31 9.18 18.45
N LEU A 18 17.29 9.99 18.70
CA LEU A 18 16.12 9.60 19.47
C LEU A 18 15.41 8.42 18.83
N VAL A 19 15.13 8.47 17.53
CA VAL A 19 14.47 7.39 16.80
C VAL A 19 15.37 6.16 16.71
N ALA A 20 16.59 6.31 16.19
CA ALA A 20 17.50 5.20 15.96
C ALA A 20 17.86 4.44 17.25
N ASN A 21 18.11 5.16 18.36
CA ASN A 21 18.42 4.51 19.64
C ASN A 21 17.20 3.80 20.26
N THR A 22 15.98 4.24 19.96
CA THR A 22 14.77 3.56 20.43
C THR A 22 14.50 2.27 19.67
N VAL A 23 14.74 2.24 18.35
CA VAL A 23 14.52 1.02 17.56
C VAL A 23 15.71 0.05 17.58
N LYS A 24 16.92 0.52 17.81
CA LYS A 24 18.14 -0.29 17.81
C LYS A 24 18.09 -1.55 18.69
N PRO A 25 17.49 -1.57 19.90
CA PRO A 25 17.37 -2.76 20.73
C PRO A 25 16.49 -3.86 20.13
N THR A 26 15.68 -3.57 19.11
CA THR A 26 14.80 -4.54 18.44
C THR A 26 15.49 -5.28 17.28
N LEU A 27 16.76 -5.00 17.00
CA LEU A 27 17.52 -5.62 15.91
C LEU A 27 18.27 -6.88 16.39
N GLY A 28 18.23 -7.91 15.55
CA GLY A 28 19.07 -9.10 15.68
C GLY A 28 18.47 -10.22 16.52
N PRO A 29 19.19 -11.35 16.69
CA PRO A 29 18.66 -12.57 17.29
C PRO A 29 18.36 -12.47 18.81
N GLN A 30 18.87 -11.43 19.46
CA GLN A 30 18.57 -11.10 20.87
C GLN A 30 17.71 -9.84 20.97
N ALA A 31 16.88 -9.60 19.96
CA ALA A 31 15.99 -8.45 19.89
C ALA A 31 15.09 -8.34 21.14
N LYS A 32 14.97 -7.10 21.63
CA LYS A 32 14.13 -6.78 22.80
C LYS A 32 12.85 -6.12 22.33
N THR A 33 11.78 -6.34 23.07
CA THR A 33 10.54 -5.60 22.91
C THR A 33 10.66 -4.21 23.55
N VAL A 34 9.99 -3.24 22.97
CA VAL A 34 9.87 -1.87 23.46
C VAL A 34 8.47 -1.67 24.03
N ILE A 35 8.38 -1.01 25.17
CA ILE A 35 7.09 -0.63 25.75
C ILE A 35 6.83 0.83 25.38
N LEU A 36 5.76 1.04 24.63
CA LEU A 36 5.31 2.38 24.25
C LEU A 36 4.26 2.88 25.22
N GLN A 37 4.35 4.17 25.55
CA GLN A 37 3.37 4.81 26.42
C GLN A 37 2.03 4.90 25.69
N GLY A 38 1.00 4.33 26.30
CA GLY A 38 -0.37 4.33 25.80
C GLY A 38 -1.32 3.95 26.93
N ASN A 39 -2.62 3.96 26.66
CA ASN A 39 -3.63 3.48 27.58
C ASN A 39 -4.56 2.48 26.87
N PRO A 40 -4.28 1.17 26.95
CA PRO A 40 -3.17 0.48 27.68
C PRO A 40 -1.79 0.68 27.03
N PRO A 41 -0.68 0.41 27.75
CA PRO A 41 0.66 0.39 27.18
C PRO A 41 0.79 -0.64 26.07
N VAL A 42 1.49 -0.28 25.01
CA VAL A 42 1.73 -1.18 23.84
C VAL A 42 3.11 -1.79 23.93
N VAL A 43 3.19 -3.13 23.91
CA VAL A 43 4.45 -3.89 23.90
C VAL A 43 4.71 -4.38 22.48
N ILE A 44 5.78 -3.93 21.87
CA ILE A 44 6.05 -4.17 20.44
C ILE A 44 7.54 -4.25 20.15
N ASN A 45 7.89 -4.97 19.07
CA ASN A 45 9.25 -5.06 18.53
C ASN A 45 9.35 -4.61 17.06
N ASP A 46 8.23 -4.24 16.44
CA ASP A 46 8.22 -3.74 15.06
C ASP A 46 8.77 -2.32 14.96
N GLY A 47 9.80 -2.16 14.14
CA GLY A 47 10.52 -0.90 13.97
C GLY A 47 9.66 0.23 13.40
N VAL A 48 8.77 -0.05 12.45
CA VAL A 48 7.90 0.96 11.83
C VAL A 48 6.93 1.52 12.86
N THR A 49 6.23 0.64 13.55
CA THR A 49 5.27 1.03 14.57
C THR A 49 5.95 1.82 15.68
N ILE A 50 7.11 1.39 16.16
CA ILE A 50 7.88 2.12 17.17
C ILE A 50 8.22 3.52 16.66
N THR A 51 8.71 3.67 15.44
CA THR A 51 9.09 4.99 14.89
C THR A 51 7.91 5.95 14.84
N LYS A 52 6.72 5.49 14.46
CA LYS A 52 5.49 6.31 14.38
C LYS A 52 5.06 6.89 15.73
N TYR A 53 5.36 6.19 16.83
CA TYR A 53 5.01 6.66 18.19
C TYR A 53 6.01 7.68 18.76
N ILE A 54 7.19 7.82 18.16
CA ILE A 54 8.21 8.74 18.67
C ILE A 54 7.89 10.16 18.24
N SER A 55 7.86 11.06 19.20
CA SER A 55 7.68 12.49 18.97
C SER A 55 8.51 13.33 19.93
N SER A 56 8.82 14.56 19.56
CA SER A 56 9.52 15.54 20.37
C SER A 56 8.70 16.83 20.51
N LYS A 57 8.76 17.44 21.70
CA LYS A 57 8.14 18.75 21.93
C LYS A 57 8.93 19.90 21.29
N ASP A 58 10.23 19.70 21.06
CA ASP A 58 11.06 20.67 20.35
C ASP A 58 10.83 20.51 18.82
N PRO A 59 10.31 21.54 18.14
CA PRO A 59 9.98 21.45 16.71
C PRO A 59 11.19 21.17 15.83
N TYR A 60 12.38 21.58 16.21
CA TYR A 60 13.60 21.33 15.45
C TYR A 60 14.10 19.89 15.63
N VAL A 61 14.01 19.35 16.83
CA VAL A 61 14.27 17.91 17.09
C VAL A 61 13.23 17.06 16.36
N GLN A 62 11.96 17.50 16.34
CA GLN A 62 10.88 16.83 15.64
C GLN A 62 11.13 16.72 14.14
N MET A 63 11.79 17.69 13.51
CA MET A 63 12.18 17.59 12.10
C MET A 63 13.17 16.42 11.88
N GLY A 64 14.13 16.21 12.77
CA GLY A 64 15.03 15.05 12.72
C GLY A 64 14.30 13.72 12.92
N VAL A 65 13.32 13.68 13.83
CA VAL A 65 12.43 12.52 14.01
C VAL A 65 11.68 12.21 12.71
N GLN A 66 11.04 13.20 12.09
CA GLN A 66 10.28 13.03 10.84
C GLN A 66 11.14 12.53 9.68
N MET A 67 12.39 12.97 9.56
CA MET A 67 13.31 12.49 8.52
C MET A 67 13.52 10.97 8.62
N VAL A 68 13.72 10.45 9.84
CA VAL A 68 13.92 9.01 10.05
C VAL A 68 12.61 8.24 9.92
N GLN A 69 11.48 8.80 10.36
CA GLN A 69 10.16 8.22 10.16
C GLN A 69 9.83 8.03 8.68
N ASN A 70 10.08 9.06 7.86
CA ASN A 70 9.88 8.98 6.41
C ASN A 70 10.79 7.92 5.76
N LEU A 71 12.04 7.80 6.23
CA LEU A 71 12.96 6.77 5.75
C LEU A 71 12.46 5.37 6.11
N ALA A 72 12.01 5.17 7.35
CA ALA A 72 11.47 3.90 7.82
C ALA A 72 10.22 3.49 7.05
N SER A 73 9.29 4.44 6.80
CA SER A 73 8.10 4.20 5.98
C SER A 73 8.47 3.81 4.56
N LYS A 74 9.40 4.53 3.91
CA LYS A 74 9.86 4.15 2.56
C LYS A 74 10.50 2.77 2.49
N ALA A 75 11.28 2.36 3.51
CA ALA A 75 11.83 1.02 3.57
C ALA A 75 10.73 -0.04 3.68
N GLN A 76 9.69 0.24 4.48
CA GLN A 76 8.52 -0.63 4.60
C GLN A 76 7.73 -0.73 3.29
N ASP A 77 7.43 0.41 2.66
CA ASP A 77 6.62 0.45 1.44
C ASP A 77 7.32 -0.26 0.26
N ASN A 78 8.66 -0.13 0.17
CA ASN A 78 9.43 -0.69 -0.95
C ASN A 78 9.79 -2.18 -0.77
N SER A 79 10.03 -2.63 0.45
CA SER A 79 10.59 -3.98 0.69
C SER A 79 9.87 -4.77 1.78
N GLY A 80 8.90 -4.19 2.47
CA GLY A 80 8.18 -4.85 3.58
C GLY A 80 9.02 -5.11 4.83
N ASP A 81 10.33 -4.80 4.81
CA ASP A 81 11.28 -5.08 5.90
C ASP A 81 12.46 -4.09 5.90
N GLY A 82 13.38 -4.25 6.86
CA GLY A 82 14.61 -3.46 6.95
C GLY A 82 14.47 -2.08 7.57
N THR A 83 13.34 -1.73 8.15
CA THR A 83 13.04 -0.43 8.74
C THR A 83 14.00 -0.05 9.86
N THR A 84 14.26 -0.97 10.80
CA THR A 84 15.22 -0.78 11.89
C THR A 84 16.64 -0.59 11.36
N THR A 85 17.03 -1.41 10.38
CA THR A 85 18.34 -1.33 9.72
C THR A 85 18.52 0.03 9.04
N ALA A 86 17.53 0.51 8.31
CA ALA A 86 17.54 1.81 7.65
C ALA A 86 17.74 2.97 8.64
N CYS A 87 17.05 2.94 9.79
CA CYS A 87 17.22 3.94 10.85
C CYS A 87 18.64 3.96 11.42
N ILE A 88 19.24 2.79 11.63
CA ILE A 88 20.60 2.67 12.19
C ILE A 88 21.64 3.14 11.18
N ILE A 89 21.50 2.76 9.92
CA ILE A 89 22.39 3.23 8.83
C ILE A 89 22.31 4.75 8.70
N ALA A 90 21.11 5.33 8.69
CA ALA A 90 20.93 6.78 8.63
C ALA A 90 21.64 7.48 9.79
N GLN A 91 21.50 6.98 11.01
CA GLN A 91 22.22 7.51 12.18
C GLN A 91 23.73 7.46 11.99
N ALA A 92 24.26 6.32 11.53
CA ALA A 92 25.70 6.14 11.32
C ALA A 92 26.24 7.10 10.26
N LEU A 93 25.55 7.24 9.13
CA LEU A 93 25.93 8.16 8.07
C LEU A 93 25.97 9.62 8.54
N VAL A 94 24.91 10.06 9.26
CA VAL A 94 24.85 11.44 9.76
C VAL A 94 25.95 11.72 10.79
N LYS A 95 26.26 10.74 11.66
CA LYS A 95 27.38 10.85 12.59
C LYS A 95 28.72 10.93 11.86
N GLY A 96 28.97 10.08 10.88
CA GLY A 96 30.19 10.09 10.08
C GLY A 96 30.41 11.41 9.33
N ILE A 97 29.34 11.98 8.77
CA ILE A 97 29.41 13.29 8.12
C ILE A 97 29.78 14.42 9.12
N LYS A 98 29.26 14.33 10.34
CA LYS A 98 29.52 15.35 11.35
C LYS A 98 30.98 15.33 11.87
N GLU A 99 31.55 14.14 11.95
CA GLU A 99 32.94 13.94 12.43
C GLU A 99 34.00 14.37 11.41
N GLN A 100 33.61 14.54 10.15
CA GLN A 100 34.48 14.97 9.07
C GLN A 100 34.24 16.44 8.70
N GLU A 101 35.31 17.20 8.49
CA GLU A 101 35.22 18.56 7.92
C GLU A 101 35.20 18.47 6.39
N PHE A 102 33.99 18.50 5.81
CA PHE A 102 33.82 18.53 4.36
C PHE A 102 33.81 19.96 3.84
N TYR A 103 34.74 20.25 2.97
CA TYR A 103 34.86 21.58 2.35
C TYR A 103 33.93 21.78 1.14
N ASN A 104 33.43 20.67 0.55
CA ASN A 104 32.58 20.75 -0.64
C ASN A 104 31.44 19.70 -0.62
N MET A 105 30.22 20.16 -0.35
CA MET A 105 29.03 19.30 -0.27
C MET A 105 28.65 18.65 -1.62
N ARG A 106 29.01 19.27 -2.76
CA ARG A 106 28.72 18.67 -4.08
C ARG A 106 29.62 17.46 -4.34
N ASN A 107 30.87 17.55 -3.96
CA ASN A 107 31.81 16.43 -4.08
C ASN A 107 31.37 15.28 -3.17
N LEU A 108 30.94 15.58 -1.92
CA LEU A 108 30.40 14.60 -1.00
C LEU A 108 29.20 13.86 -1.59
N GLN A 109 28.25 14.57 -2.20
CA GLN A 109 27.09 13.93 -2.85
C GLN A 109 27.49 13.00 -4.00
N LYS A 110 28.51 13.38 -4.78
CA LYS A 110 29.04 12.53 -5.85
C LYS A 110 29.69 11.28 -5.30
N GLU A 111 30.54 11.42 -4.28
CA GLU A 111 31.22 10.30 -3.61
C GLU A 111 30.22 9.34 -2.97
N PHE A 112 29.11 9.85 -2.39
CA PHE A 112 28.04 9.00 -1.87
C PHE A 112 27.37 8.18 -2.96
N LYS A 113 27.10 8.74 -4.14
CA LYS A 113 26.53 7.99 -5.27
C LYS A 113 27.46 6.92 -5.79
N GLU A 114 28.74 7.23 -5.93
CA GLU A 114 29.74 6.26 -6.34
C GLU A 114 29.87 5.11 -5.32
N ALA A 115 29.84 5.43 -4.01
CA ALA A 115 29.86 4.44 -2.95
C ALA A 115 28.57 3.58 -2.95
N GLU A 116 27.40 4.18 -3.18
CA GLU A 116 26.13 3.49 -3.32
C GLU A 116 26.18 2.45 -4.44
N GLU A 117 26.65 2.82 -5.63
CA GLU A 117 26.78 1.91 -6.77
C GLU A 117 27.68 0.70 -6.45
N ILE A 118 28.81 0.93 -5.79
CA ILE A 118 29.74 -0.14 -5.38
C ILE A 118 29.10 -1.07 -4.35
N ILE A 119 28.41 -0.50 -3.35
CA ILE A 119 27.75 -1.27 -2.30
C ILE A 119 26.61 -2.10 -2.89
N LEU A 120 25.78 -1.51 -3.76
CA LEU A 120 24.67 -2.22 -4.40
C LEU A 120 25.18 -3.37 -5.27
N ALA A 121 26.23 -3.16 -6.07
CA ALA A 121 26.83 -4.22 -6.87
C ALA A 121 27.29 -5.40 -5.99
N SER A 122 27.98 -5.09 -4.88
CA SER A 122 28.44 -6.13 -3.93
C SER A 122 27.26 -6.84 -3.24
N LEU A 123 26.18 -6.15 -2.93
CA LEU A 123 24.99 -6.76 -2.34
C LEU A 123 24.28 -7.70 -3.33
N TYR A 124 24.17 -7.31 -4.60
CA TYR A 124 23.60 -8.17 -5.64
C TYR A 124 24.43 -9.44 -5.87
N GLU A 125 25.76 -9.35 -5.82
CA GLU A 125 26.64 -10.52 -5.90
C GLU A 125 26.47 -11.49 -4.72
N GLN A 126 26.15 -10.98 -3.54
CA GLN A 126 25.95 -11.77 -2.31
C GLN A 126 24.52 -12.32 -2.20
N ALA A 127 23.56 -11.70 -2.88
CA ALA A 127 22.16 -12.10 -2.83
C ALA A 127 21.98 -13.50 -3.44
N LYS A 128 21.22 -14.33 -2.76
CA LYS A 128 20.85 -15.67 -3.22
C LYS A 128 19.35 -15.74 -3.48
N PRO A 129 18.91 -16.33 -4.58
CA PRO A 129 17.49 -16.60 -4.81
C PRO A 129 16.94 -17.46 -3.67
N ILE A 130 15.76 -17.11 -3.17
CA ILE A 130 15.05 -17.92 -2.19
C ILE A 130 14.51 -19.17 -2.88
N LEU A 131 14.84 -20.36 -2.34
CA LEU A 131 14.24 -21.63 -2.74
C LEU A 131 12.95 -21.87 -1.95
N ASP A 132 12.12 -22.80 -2.41
CA ASP A 132 10.83 -23.07 -1.76
C ASP A 132 10.96 -23.54 -0.30
N ASP A 133 12.04 -24.26 0.02
CA ASP A 133 12.35 -24.69 1.40
C ASP A 133 12.78 -23.50 2.29
N ASP A 134 13.31 -22.43 1.72
CA ASP A 134 13.74 -21.25 2.48
C ASP A 134 12.54 -20.38 2.88
N ILE A 135 11.42 -20.46 2.15
CA ILE A 135 10.21 -19.68 2.42
C ILE A 135 9.72 -19.93 3.85
N LEU A 136 9.71 -21.20 4.29
CA LEU A 136 9.29 -21.54 5.65
C LEU A 136 10.18 -20.86 6.70
N ASN A 137 11.49 -20.85 6.49
CA ASN A 137 12.44 -20.28 7.43
C ASN A 137 12.28 -18.74 7.51
N VAL A 138 12.16 -18.08 6.36
CA VAL A 138 11.95 -16.63 6.28
C VAL A 138 10.61 -16.24 6.92
N ALA A 139 9.52 -16.94 6.58
CA ALA A 139 8.21 -16.69 7.15
C ALA A 139 8.17 -16.95 8.66
N THR A 140 8.85 -18.00 9.15
CA THR A 140 8.95 -18.29 10.60
C THR A 140 9.67 -17.17 11.33
N ILE A 141 10.80 -16.67 10.79
CA ILE A 141 11.56 -15.57 11.39
C ILE A 141 10.71 -14.28 11.38
N ALA A 142 10.05 -13.96 10.28
CA ALA A 142 9.17 -12.81 10.18
C ALA A 142 7.99 -12.86 11.17
N ALA A 143 7.52 -14.07 11.48
CA ALA A 143 6.47 -14.33 12.47
C ALA A 143 6.99 -14.45 13.92
N ASN A 144 8.13 -13.82 14.26
CA ASN A 144 8.77 -13.90 15.58
C ASN A 144 9.05 -15.32 16.08
N ASN A 145 9.53 -16.20 15.20
CA ASN A 145 9.80 -17.62 15.41
C ASN A 145 8.53 -18.47 15.66
N ASP A 146 7.36 -18.02 15.23
CA ASP A 146 6.16 -18.84 15.21
C ASP A 146 6.13 -19.73 13.95
N SER A 147 6.54 -20.98 14.13
CA SER A 147 6.58 -21.97 13.04
C SER A 147 5.19 -22.33 12.50
N LYS A 148 4.10 -22.15 13.27
CA LYS A 148 2.74 -22.41 12.80
C LYS A 148 2.31 -21.34 11.81
N LEU A 149 2.59 -20.07 12.12
CA LEU A 149 2.37 -18.98 11.18
C LEU A 149 3.27 -19.11 9.95
N GLY A 150 4.55 -19.49 10.14
CA GLY A 150 5.47 -19.76 9.03
C GLY A 150 4.93 -20.82 8.05
N LEU A 151 4.38 -21.93 8.57
CA LEU A 151 3.76 -22.98 7.75
C LEU A 151 2.49 -22.49 7.02
N LEU A 152 1.69 -21.63 7.64
CA LEU A 152 0.50 -21.06 6.99
C LEU A 152 0.90 -20.14 5.82
N ILE A 153 1.90 -19.30 6.00
CA ILE A 153 2.41 -18.41 4.93
C ILE A 153 3.03 -19.23 3.80
N GLN A 154 3.87 -20.23 4.11
CA GLN A 154 4.41 -21.13 3.10
C GLN A 154 3.29 -21.84 2.33
N GLY A 155 2.26 -22.32 3.04
CA GLY A 155 1.10 -22.94 2.44
C GLY A 155 0.30 -22.00 1.54
N ALA A 156 0.23 -20.71 1.89
CA ALA A 156 -0.38 -19.67 1.06
C ALA A 156 0.44 -19.48 -0.23
N ILE A 157 1.74 -19.22 -0.12
CA ILE A 157 2.63 -19.00 -1.27
C ILE A 157 2.62 -20.21 -2.22
N ASN A 158 2.63 -21.44 -1.67
CA ASN A 158 2.59 -22.65 -2.48
C ASN A 158 1.26 -22.82 -3.26
N LYS A 159 0.17 -22.22 -2.76
CA LYS A 159 -1.14 -22.30 -3.44
C LYS A 159 -1.36 -21.21 -4.47
N VAL A 160 -0.94 -19.98 -4.17
CA VAL A 160 -1.15 -18.83 -5.06
C VAL A 160 0.05 -18.54 -5.97
N GLY A 161 1.17 -19.18 -5.72
CA GLY A 161 2.43 -18.88 -6.44
C GLY A 161 3.18 -17.71 -5.83
N ARG A 162 4.40 -17.45 -6.35
CA ARG A 162 5.29 -16.38 -5.85
C ARG A 162 4.80 -14.98 -6.19
N ASP A 163 4.06 -14.86 -7.30
CA ASP A 163 3.48 -13.61 -7.78
C ASP A 163 2.03 -13.42 -7.28
N GLY A 164 1.52 -14.36 -6.48
CA GLY A 164 0.18 -14.29 -5.94
C GLY A 164 0.06 -13.32 -4.77
N VAL A 165 -1.05 -12.59 -4.72
CA VAL A 165 -1.33 -11.61 -3.65
C VAL A 165 -1.73 -12.33 -2.36
N ILE A 166 -1.10 -11.98 -1.25
CA ILE A 166 -1.42 -12.50 0.09
C ILE A 166 -1.81 -11.34 0.99
N THR A 167 -3.04 -11.33 1.45
CA THR A 167 -3.55 -10.37 2.43
C THR A 167 -3.71 -11.02 3.81
N VAL A 168 -3.46 -10.25 4.86
CA VAL A 168 -3.64 -10.69 6.25
C VAL A 168 -4.74 -9.85 6.88
N GLU A 169 -5.73 -10.51 7.48
CA GLU A 169 -6.89 -9.86 8.08
C GLU A 169 -7.20 -10.44 9.46
N GLU A 170 -7.84 -9.64 10.30
CA GLU A 170 -8.34 -10.13 11.58
C GLU A 170 -9.47 -11.14 11.38
N SER A 171 -9.29 -12.34 11.92
CA SER A 171 -10.33 -13.38 11.87
C SER A 171 -11.51 -13.04 12.79
N LYS A 172 -12.72 -13.20 12.29
CA LYS A 172 -13.96 -13.14 13.11
C LYS A 172 -14.10 -14.37 14.05
N SER A 173 -13.18 -15.34 13.95
CA SER A 173 -13.15 -16.56 14.77
C SER A 173 -11.86 -16.63 15.58
N HIS A 174 -11.80 -17.53 16.57
CA HIS A 174 -10.59 -17.77 17.37
C HIS A 174 -9.53 -18.61 16.63
N MET A 175 -9.77 -18.94 15.37
CA MET A 175 -8.86 -19.79 14.58
C MET A 175 -8.28 -18.99 13.43
N THR A 176 -6.98 -19.19 13.17
CA THR A 176 -6.32 -18.68 11.98
C THR A 176 -6.62 -19.62 10.80
N ASN A 177 -7.23 -19.10 9.76
CA ASN A 177 -7.62 -19.86 8.57
C ASN A 177 -6.90 -19.28 7.33
N LEU A 178 -6.53 -20.17 6.41
CA LEU A 178 -6.05 -19.81 5.09
C LEU A 178 -7.19 -20.02 4.08
N THR A 179 -7.62 -18.94 3.44
CA THR A 179 -8.61 -19.00 2.36
C THR A 179 -7.92 -18.57 1.06
N VAL A 180 -8.08 -19.34 0.01
CA VAL A 180 -7.57 -18.99 -1.34
C VAL A 180 -8.78 -18.63 -2.19
N ARG A 181 -8.68 -17.51 -2.89
CA ARG A 181 -9.69 -16.99 -3.81
C ARG A 181 -8.98 -16.59 -5.10
N ASP A 182 -9.65 -16.72 -6.21
CA ASP A 182 -9.19 -16.10 -7.46
C ASP A 182 -9.36 -14.58 -7.32
N GLY A 183 -8.46 -13.83 -7.94
CA GLY A 183 -8.48 -12.36 -7.82
C GLY A 183 -7.50 -11.71 -8.80
N LEU A 184 -7.49 -10.39 -8.78
CA LEU A 184 -6.63 -9.55 -9.62
C LEU A 184 -6.07 -8.40 -8.78
N GLU A 185 -4.79 -8.08 -9.00
CA GLU A 185 -4.17 -6.82 -8.54
C GLU A 185 -3.69 -6.03 -9.74
N PHE A 186 -3.86 -4.69 -9.69
CA PHE A 186 -3.31 -3.77 -10.68
C PHE A 186 -2.82 -2.47 -10.04
N ASP A 187 -1.85 -1.81 -10.70
CA ASP A 187 -1.07 -0.68 -10.18
C ASP A 187 -1.77 0.66 -10.41
N GLU A 188 -3.04 0.80 -10.02
CA GLU A 188 -3.76 2.06 -9.95
C GLU A 188 -4.65 2.07 -8.73
N GLY A 189 -4.80 3.22 -8.08
CA GLY A 189 -5.56 3.39 -6.84
C GLY A 189 -6.67 4.43 -6.95
N TYR A 190 -7.13 4.90 -5.80
CA TYR A 190 -8.22 5.86 -5.72
C TYR A 190 -7.85 7.22 -6.33
N LEU A 191 -8.82 7.89 -6.95
CA LEU A 191 -8.64 9.24 -7.49
C LEU A 191 -8.54 10.32 -6.40
N SER A 192 -9.03 10.06 -5.19
CA SER A 192 -8.96 11.01 -4.08
C SER A 192 -8.85 10.30 -2.74
N HIS A 193 -7.89 10.73 -1.92
CA HIS A 193 -7.74 10.25 -0.53
C HIS A 193 -9.00 10.48 0.33
N MET A 194 -9.87 11.41 -0.06
CA MET A 194 -11.13 11.67 0.68
C MET A 194 -12.14 10.52 0.55
N MET A 195 -11.87 9.53 -0.30
CA MET A 195 -12.69 8.33 -0.47
C MET A 195 -12.25 7.16 0.41
N THR A 196 -11.19 7.32 1.22
CA THR A 196 -10.70 6.25 2.10
C THR A 196 -11.63 6.05 3.31
N ASN A 197 -11.81 4.79 3.71
CA ASN A 197 -12.63 4.41 4.86
C ASN A 197 -11.84 3.75 6.00
N GLY A 198 -10.56 3.41 5.78
CA GLY A 198 -9.66 2.81 6.75
C GLY A 198 -8.67 3.82 7.36
N GLU A 199 -8.18 3.55 8.57
CA GLU A 199 -7.13 4.34 9.24
C GLU A 199 -5.75 4.16 8.56
N ASP A 200 -5.59 3.11 7.79
CA ASP A 200 -4.40 2.79 6.98
C ASP A 200 -4.33 3.56 5.65
N GLY A 201 -5.32 4.42 5.38
CA GLY A 201 -5.41 5.20 4.15
C GLY A 201 -5.86 4.37 2.93
N LYS A 202 -6.48 3.24 3.16
CA LYS A 202 -7.08 2.39 2.12
C LYS A 202 -8.61 2.43 2.19
N THR A 203 -9.25 1.99 1.12
CA THR A 203 -10.69 1.74 1.07
C THR A 203 -10.91 0.25 0.94
N THR A 204 -11.68 -0.31 1.85
CA THR A 204 -12.05 -1.73 1.81
C THR A 204 -13.56 -1.87 1.77
N PHE A 205 -14.07 -2.61 0.78
CA PHE A 205 -15.48 -2.95 0.65
C PHE A 205 -15.67 -4.46 0.58
N ASP A 206 -16.62 -4.98 1.35
CA ASP A 206 -17.08 -6.36 1.28
C ASP A 206 -18.31 -6.44 0.36
N ASN A 207 -18.33 -7.40 -0.56
CA ASN A 207 -19.38 -7.64 -1.55
C ASN A 207 -19.77 -6.38 -2.36
N PRO A 208 -18.80 -5.61 -2.90
CA PRO A 208 -19.10 -4.45 -3.72
C PRO A 208 -19.68 -4.84 -5.08
N VAL A 209 -20.35 -3.88 -5.71
CA VAL A 209 -20.61 -3.89 -7.14
C VAL A 209 -19.56 -3.04 -7.86
N ILE A 210 -19.19 -3.46 -9.06
CA ILE A 210 -18.08 -2.89 -9.81
C ILE A 210 -18.61 -2.38 -11.15
N PHE A 211 -18.43 -1.10 -11.40
CA PHE A 211 -18.70 -0.47 -12.69
C PHE A 211 -17.38 -0.27 -13.43
N THR A 212 -17.20 -0.93 -14.56
CA THR A 212 -16.02 -0.82 -15.41
C THR A 212 -16.30 -0.03 -16.68
N SER A 213 -15.45 0.95 -16.99
CA SER A 213 -15.64 1.81 -18.16
C SER A 213 -14.34 2.41 -18.67
N ASN A 214 -14.22 2.57 -20.00
CA ASN A 214 -13.16 3.37 -20.62
C ASN A 214 -13.54 4.84 -20.82
N LEU A 215 -14.65 5.29 -20.24
CA LEU A 215 -15.14 6.67 -20.36
C LEU A 215 -14.37 7.63 -19.42
N ASN A 216 -14.29 8.89 -19.84
CA ASN A 216 -13.88 9.98 -18.95
C ASN A 216 -15.15 10.71 -18.45
N ILE A 217 -15.50 10.52 -17.19
CA ILE A 217 -16.75 10.99 -16.59
C ILE A 217 -16.57 12.43 -16.07
N ARG A 218 -17.28 13.39 -16.62
CA ARG A 218 -17.14 14.81 -16.27
C ARG A 218 -18.36 15.41 -15.59
N HIS A 219 -19.55 14.93 -15.91
CA HIS A 219 -20.78 15.45 -15.38
C HIS A 219 -21.40 14.50 -14.37
N PHE A 220 -21.81 15.03 -13.21
CA PHE A 220 -22.41 14.22 -12.16
C PHE A 220 -23.71 13.54 -12.60
N GLN A 221 -24.44 14.17 -13.52
CA GLN A 221 -25.70 13.63 -14.04
C GLN A 221 -25.50 12.31 -14.79
N ASP A 222 -24.33 12.09 -15.38
CA ASP A 222 -24.02 10.86 -16.13
C ASP A 222 -23.95 9.62 -15.23
N ILE A 223 -23.58 9.81 -13.93
CA ILE A 223 -23.44 8.72 -12.95
C ILE A 223 -24.45 8.76 -11.82
N LEU A 224 -25.27 9.82 -11.72
CA LEU A 224 -26.24 9.95 -10.63
C LEU A 224 -27.23 8.77 -10.57
N PRO A 225 -27.81 8.28 -11.69
CA PRO A 225 -28.70 7.12 -11.64
C PRO A 225 -27.99 5.85 -11.14
N LEU A 226 -26.71 5.65 -11.51
CA LEU A 226 -25.89 4.53 -11.03
C LEU A 226 -25.68 4.62 -9.51
N LEU A 227 -25.33 5.79 -9.00
CA LEU A 227 -25.15 6.02 -7.56
C LEU A 227 -26.46 5.78 -6.78
N GLU A 228 -27.60 6.27 -7.29
CA GLU A 228 -28.91 6.04 -6.70
C GLU A 228 -29.31 4.56 -6.72
N LEU A 229 -29.00 3.86 -7.80
CA LEU A 229 -29.24 2.42 -7.94
C LEU A 229 -28.51 1.63 -6.85
N CYS A 230 -27.21 1.91 -6.65
CA CYS A 230 -26.39 1.26 -5.64
C CYS A 230 -26.83 1.62 -4.21
N ALA A 231 -27.17 2.90 -3.97
CA ALA A 231 -27.66 3.36 -2.67
C ALA A 231 -28.98 2.69 -2.28
N ARG A 232 -29.93 2.54 -3.21
CA ARG A 232 -31.21 1.82 -2.98
C ARG A 232 -30.99 0.36 -2.63
N ASN A 233 -30.01 -0.28 -3.25
CA ASN A 233 -29.67 -1.70 -3.00
C ASN A 233 -28.71 -1.86 -1.81
N LYS A 234 -28.27 -0.78 -1.18
CA LYS A 234 -27.29 -0.78 -0.07
C LYS A 234 -26.02 -1.56 -0.41
N LYS A 235 -25.52 -1.39 -1.62
CA LYS A 235 -24.30 -2.02 -2.10
C LYS A 235 -23.19 -0.97 -2.22
N PRO A 236 -22.00 -1.24 -1.70
CA PRO A 236 -20.81 -0.42 -1.99
C PRO A 236 -20.52 -0.46 -3.49
N LEU A 237 -20.14 0.68 -4.05
CA LEU A 237 -19.84 0.83 -5.48
C LEU A 237 -18.35 1.13 -5.70
N VAL A 238 -17.75 0.40 -6.61
CA VAL A 238 -16.42 0.71 -7.13
C VAL A 238 -16.56 1.11 -8.59
N ILE A 239 -16.08 2.30 -8.92
CA ILE A 239 -16.07 2.82 -10.28
C ILE A 239 -14.65 2.74 -10.80
N ILE A 240 -14.39 1.88 -11.77
CA ILE A 240 -13.09 1.78 -12.47
C ILE A 240 -13.29 2.44 -13.83
N CYS A 241 -12.69 3.61 -14.03
CA CYS A 241 -12.90 4.39 -15.26
C CYS A 241 -11.59 5.03 -15.73
N ARG A 242 -11.52 5.43 -17.02
CA ARG A 242 -10.36 6.13 -17.57
C ARG A 242 -10.02 7.40 -16.79
N GLY A 243 -11.03 8.10 -16.30
CA GLY A 243 -10.89 9.27 -15.44
C GLY A 243 -12.23 9.83 -14.99
N MET A 244 -12.22 10.52 -13.87
CA MET A 244 -13.36 11.27 -13.37
C MET A 244 -12.92 12.68 -12.98
N GLU A 245 -13.56 13.69 -13.51
CA GLU A 245 -13.17 15.11 -13.34
C GLU A 245 -14.38 15.99 -13.08
N GLY A 246 -14.12 17.27 -12.77
CA GLY A 246 -15.12 18.33 -12.72
C GLY A 246 -16.21 18.10 -11.66
N THR A 247 -17.47 18.26 -12.08
CA THR A 247 -18.62 18.13 -11.16
C THR A 247 -18.88 16.69 -10.74
N ALA A 248 -18.50 15.71 -11.54
CA ALA A 248 -18.65 14.30 -11.21
C ALA A 248 -17.80 13.94 -9.97
N LEU A 249 -16.49 14.17 -10.02
CA LEU A 249 -15.58 13.85 -8.92
C LEU A 249 -15.93 14.63 -7.65
N SER A 250 -16.19 15.94 -7.77
CA SER A 250 -16.48 16.79 -6.61
C SER A 250 -17.75 16.35 -5.87
N ASN A 251 -18.81 16.00 -6.60
CA ASN A 251 -20.06 15.55 -5.99
C ASN A 251 -19.95 14.13 -5.42
N VAL A 252 -19.21 13.24 -6.06
CA VAL A 252 -18.93 11.90 -5.47
C VAL A 252 -18.20 12.05 -4.15
N ILE A 253 -17.13 12.86 -4.09
CA ILE A 253 -16.39 13.13 -2.84
C ILE A 253 -17.33 13.69 -1.77
N MET A 254 -18.19 14.66 -2.11
CA MET A 254 -19.13 15.23 -1.15
C MET A 254 -20.09 14.18 -0.58
N ASN A 255 -20.59 13.27 -1.41
CA ASN A 255 -21.48 12.19 -0.96
C ASN A 255 -20.78 11.18 -0.07
N VAL A 256 -19.50 10.84 -0.36
CA VAL A 256 -18.67 9.99 0.49
C VAL A 256 -18.45 10.64 1.86
N LEU A 257 -18.06 11.92 1.89
CA LEU A 257 -17.83 12.64 3.14
C LEU A 257 -19.10 12.78 3.99
N GLN A 258 -20.28 12.91 3.36
CA GLN A 258 -21.57 12.93 4.02
C GLN A 258 -22.06 11.53 4.43
N LYS A 259 -21.32 10.47 4.05
CA LYS A 259 -21.69 9.06 4.32
C LYS A 259 -23.07 8.69 3.76
N THR A 260 -23.49 9.32 2.66
CA THR A 260 -24.74 9.01 1.99
C THR A 260 -24.64 7.79 1.10
N ILE A 261 -23.43 7.50 0.63
CA ILE A 261 -23.11 6.38 -0.25
C ILE A 261 -21.68 5.88 0.00
N GLU A 262 -21.50 4.58 -0.08
CA GLU A 262 -20.18 3.96 -0.06
C GLU A 262 -19.70 3.79 -1.49
N VAL A 263 -18.78 4.66 -1.93
CA VAL A 263 -18.23 4.64 -3.28
C VAL A 263 -16.74 5.00 -3.28
N VAL A 264 -15.98 4.30 -4.12
CA VAL A 264 -14.60 4.65 -4.44
C VAL A 264 -14.45 4.69 -5.95
N VAL A 265 -13.67 5.64 -6.43
CA VAL A 265 -13.35 5.79 -7.86
C VAL A 265 -11.87 5.50 -8.05
N VAL A 266 -11.59 4.54 -8.93
CA VAL A 266 -10.27 4.05 -9.28
C VAL A 266 -10.00 4.41 -10.74
N LYS A 267 -8.78 4.82 -11.02
CA LYS A 267 -8.36 5.07 -12.38
C LYS A 267 -8.09 3.74 -13.08
N ALA A 268 -8.53 3.60 -14.33
CA ALA A 268 -8.22 2.43 -15.14
C ALA A 268 -6.71 2.33 -15.40
N PRO A 269 -6.11 1.14 -15.26
CA PRO A 269 -4.69 0.94 -15.48
C PRO A 269 -4.31 1.15 -16.96
N ASN A 270 -3.05 1.44 -17.20
CA ASN A 270 -2.48 1.68 -18.53
C ASN A 270 -3.13 2.81 -19.36
N PHE A 271 -2.86 2.86 -20.66
CA PHE A 271 -3.35 3.87 -21.62
C PHE A 271 -3.61 3.25 -22.99
N GLY A 272 -4.53 3.85 -23.75
CA GLY A 272 -4.85 3.43 -25.11
C GLY A 272 -5.41 2.01 -25.19
N ASP A 273 -4.95 1.21 -26.14
CA ASP A 273 -5.43 -0.15 -26.37
C ASP A 273 -5.13 -1.07 -25.17
N ALA A 274 -3.96 -0.93 -24.54
CA ALA A 274 -3.61 -1.69 -23.35
C ALA A 274 -4.55 -1.44 -22.16
N GLN A 275 -5.11 -0.22 -22.04
CA GLN A 275 -6.12 0.08 -21.03
C GLN A 275 -7.43 -0.67 -21.29
N LEU A 276 -7.81 -0.77 -22.57
CA LEU A 276 -9.04 -1.48 -22.96
C LEU A 276 -8.90 -2.99 -22.71
N ASP A 277 -7.73 -3.55 -22.99
CA ASP A 277 -7.42 -4.95 -22.71
C ASP A 277 -7.50 -5.25 -21.22
N GLU A 278 -6.88 -4.43 -20.38
CA GLU A 278 -6.94 -4.60 -18.93
C GLU A 278 -8.34 -4.40 -18.34
N LEU A 279 -9.10 -3.40 -18.81
CA LEU A 279 -10.49 -3.24 -18.41
C LEU A 279 -11.36 -4.45 -18.82
N THR A 280 -11.05 -5.06 -19.94
CA THR A 280 -11.71 -6.30 -20.39
C THR A 280 -11.38 -7.45 -19.44
N ASP A 281 -10.13 -7.58 -19.02
CA ASP A 281 -9.69 -8.61 -18.09
C ASP A 281 -10.30 -8.40 -16.68
N ILE A 282 -10.34 -7.17 -16.19
CA ILE A 282 -11.04 -6.82 -14.95
C ILE A 282 -12.54 -7.19 -15.04
N THR A 283 -13.17 -6.88 -16.16
CA THR A 283 -14.59 -7.19 -16.39
C THR A 283 -14.82 -8.70 -16.46
N ALA A 284 -13.93 -9.46 -17.08
CA ALA A 284 -14.00 -10.91 -17.16
C ALA A 284 -13.92 -11.58 -15.76
N ILE A 285 -13.10 -11.02 -14.86
CA ILE A 285 -12.98 -11.52 -13.49
C ILE A 285 -14.19 -11.15 -12.64
N CYS A 286 -14.65 -9.89 -12.73
CA CYS A 286 -15.74 -9.39 -11.90
C CYS A 286 -17.11 -9.78 -12.42
N GLY A 287 -17.21 -10.19 -13.67
CA GLY A 287 -18.47 -10.27 -14.41
C GLY A 287 -18.99 -8.87 -14.78
N GLY A 288 -20.17 -8.82 -15.34
CA GLY A 288 -20.80 -7.58 -15.77
C GLY A 288 -20.43 -7.16 -17.18
N LYS A 289 -20.56 -5.84 -17.45
CA LYS A 289 -20.36 -5.25 -18.78
C LYS A 289 -19.28 -4.17 -18.73
N LEU A 290 -18.41 -4.13 -19.73
CA LEU A 290 -17.51 -3.01 -19.96
C LEU A 290 -18.27 -1.90 -20.72
N PHE A 291 -18.44 -0.75 -20.08
CA PHE A 291 -19.05 0.44 -20.72
C PHE A 291 -18.02 1.15 -21.56
N ASN A 292 -18.21 1.09 -22.88
CA ASN A 292 -17.22 1.51 -23.88
C ASN A 292 -17.68 2.78 -24.63
N GLU A 293 -16.77 3.73 -24.80
CA GLU A 293 -17.00 4.97 -25.56
C GLU A 293 -17.35 4.67 -27.04
N GLU A 294 -16.76 3.66 -27.66
CA GLU A 294 -17.03 3.26 -29.03
C GLU A 294 -18.44 2.71 -29.24
N SER A 295 -18.95 1.99 -28.25
CA SER A 295 -20.31 1.45 -28.22
C SER A 295 -21.35 2.52 -27.89
N LYS A 296 -20.91 3.74 -27.51
CA LYS A 296 -21.75 4.83 -27.00
C LYS A 296 -22.62 4.41 -25.81
N ASP A 297 -22.04 3.58 -24.94
CA ASP A 297 -22.70 3.18 -23.72
C ASP A 297 -22.92 4.37 -22.80
N ASP A 298 -24.12 4.47 -22.22
CA ASP A 298 -24.49 5.54 -21.31
C ASP A 298 -24.50 5.02 -19.87
N PRO A 299 -23.58 5.47 -18.99
CA PRO A 299 -23.54 5.07 -17.59
C PRO A 299 -24.84 5.31 -16.83
N SER A 300 -25.64 6.31 -17.26
CA SER A 300 -26.92 6.65 -16.64
C SER A 300 -28.00 5.57 -16.83
N MET A 301 -27.80 4.68 -17.79
CA MET A 301 -28.73 3.59 -18.13
C MET A 301 -28.28 2.24 -17.55
N ALA A 302 -27.19 2.21 -16.78
CA ALA A 302 -26.65 0.98 -16.20
C ALA A 302 -27.67 0.32 -15.26
N THR A 303 -27.78 -1.00 -15.38
CA THR A 303 -28.62 -1.86 -14.52
C THR A 303 -27.76 -2.67 -13.56
N MET A 304 -28.34 -3.19 -12.47
CA MET A 304 -27.59 -4.02 -11.51
C MET A 304 -26.97 -5.27 -12.14
N ASP A 305 -27.63 -5.85 -13.14
CA ASP A 305 -27.18 -7.07 -13.82
C ASP A 305 -26.00 -6.80 -14.78
N GLU A 306 -25.76 -5.55 -15.14
CA GLU A 306 -24.62 -5.12 -15.95
C GLU A 306 -23.39 -4.75 -15.12
N LEU A 307 -23.53 -4.68 -13.77
CA LEU A 307 -22.42 -4.42 -12.88
C LEU A 307 -21.70 -5.72 -12.50
N GLY A 308 -20.39 -5.66 -12.46
CA GLY A 308 -19.58 -6.74 -11.91
C GLY A 308 -19.71 -6.83 -10.39
N THR A 309 -19.25 -7.94 -9.83
CA THR A 309 -19.25 -8.19 -8.38
C THR A 309 -17.89 -8.71 -7.94
N ALA A 310 -17.59 -8.58 -6.66
CA ALA A 310 -16.46 -9.24 -6.02
C ALA A 310 -16.81 -9.61 -4.59
N ASP A 311 -16.10 -10.60 -4.01
CA ASP A 311 -16.22 -10.90 -2.57
C ASP A 311 -15.68 -9.73 -1.75
N LYS A 312 -14.57 -9.15 -2.21
CA LYS A 312 -13.91 -8.02 -1.54
C LYS A 312 -13.08 -7.20 -2.51
N ILE A 313 -12.98 -5.92 -2.24
CA ILE A 313 -12.02 -5.03 -2.91
C ILE A 313 -11.24 -4.21 -1.89
N VAL A 314 -9.95 -4.05 -2.14
CA VAL A 314 -9.07 -3.17 -1.35
C VAL A 314 -8.41 -2.18 -2.30
N VAL A 315 -8.70 -0.91 -2.13
CA VAL A 315 -8.16 0.17 -2.95
C VAL A 315 -7.18 0.99 -2.12
N GLY A 316 -5.93 0.94 -2.52
CA GLY A 316 -4.85 1.76 -1.97
C GLY A 316 -4.66 3.05 -2.74
N LYS A 317 -3.54 3.74 -2.45
CA LYS A 317 -3.16 4.94 -3.18
C LYS A 317 -2.68 4.62 -4.60
N ASP A 318 -1.88 3.57 -4.74
CA ASP A 318 -1.15 3.25 -5.96
C ASP A 318 -1.47 1.82 -6.48
N ASN A 319 -2.36 1.08 -5.80
CA ASN A 319 -2.78 -0.26 -6.20
C ASN A 319 -4.23 -0.55 -5.82
N THR A 320 -4.83 -1.50 -6.54
CA THR A 320 -6.17 -2.02 -6.27
C THR A 320 -6.15 -3.55 -6.35
N ILE A 321 -6.71 -4.20 -5.33
CA ILE A 321 -6.82 -5.65 -5.21
C ILE A 321 -8.30 -6.02 -5.23
N ILE A 322 -8.68 -6.88 -6.16
CA ILE A 322 -10.00 -7.47 -6.29
C ILE A 322 -9.90 -8.94 -5.87
N VAL A 323 -10.72 -9.39 -4.95
CA VAL A 323 -10.74 -10.77 -4.44
C VAL A 323 -12.09 -11.40 -4.71
N GLY A 324 -12.08 -12.51 -5.40
CA GLY A 324 -13.27 -13.22 -5.83
C GLY A 324 -14.14 -12.37 -6.78
N GLY A 325 -14.67 -12.96 -7.81
CA GLY A 325 -15.59 -12.31 -8.74
C GLY A 325 -16.51 -13.38 -9.34
N ASP A 326 -17.70 -12.97 -9.77
CA ASP A 326 -18.67 -13.88 -10.38
C ASP A 326 -18.43 -14.04 -11.91
N GLY A 327 -17.30 -13.53 -12.42
CA GLY A 327 -16.92 -13.65 -13.81
C GLY A 327 -16.30 -15.02 -14.17
N ASP A 328 -16.11 -15.26 -15.45
CA ASP A 328 -15.52 -16.49 -15.95
C ASP A 328 -14.00 -16.36 -16.09
N ALA A 329 -13.26 -16.83 -15.06
CA ALA A 329 -11.80 -16.82 -15.04
C ALA A 329 -11.16 -17.70 -16.14
N ASP A 330 -11.91 -18.59 -16.79
CA ASP A 330 -11.39 -19.42 -17.89
C ASP A 330 -11.23 -18.63 -19.20
N GLU A 331 -11.93 -17.51 -19.39
CA GLU A 331 -11.66 -16.57 -20.48
C GLU A 331 -10.27 -15.93 -20.41
N LEU A 332 -9.74 -15.72 -19.19
CA LEU A 332 -8.40 -15.15 -18.98
C LEU A 332 -7.28 -16.13 -19.28
N LYS A 333 -7.46 -17.43 -18.96
CA LYS A 333 -6.45 -18.46 -19.23
C LYS A 333 -6.19 -18.67 -20.72
N GLY A 334 -7.13 -18.28 -21.57
CA GLY A 334 -6.99 -18.30 -23.02
C GLY A 334 -6.12 -17.18 -23.61
N LYS A 335 -5.82 -16.11 -22.84
CA LYS A 335 -5.00 -14.96 -23.27
C LYS A 335 -3.54 -15.02 -22.79
N ILE A 336 -3.21 -15.91 -21.85
CA ILE A 336 -1.85 -16.04 -21.24
C ILE A 336 -1.01 -17.11 -22.01
N LEU A 337 -1.40 -17.50 -23.20
CA LEU A 337 -0.61 -18.39 -24.10
C LEU A 337 0.00 -17.54 -25.29
#